data_6e0f23a76f62eea00ec05ceef82c897d
#
_entry.id   6e0f23a76f62eea00ec05ceef82c897d
#
_cell.length_a   1.000
_cell.length_b   1.000
_cell.length_c   1.000
_cell.angle_alpha   90.00
_cell.angle_beta   90.00
_cell.angle_gamma   90.00
#
_symmetry.space_group_name_H-M   'P 1'
#
loop_
_entity.id
_entity.type
_entity.pdbx_description
1 polymer ?
#
loop_
_entity_poly.entity_id
_entity_poly.type
_entity_poly.pdbx_seq_one_letter_code
_entity_poly.pdbx_strand_id
1 'polypeptide(L)'
;MNEIYVTGHLNPDTDSIAAAISYAALRTALGDRDYVAAHLGHISDETKRLLDRFGFQEPVTISNVRTQVRDLDFDTPPALNSSVTMDRAWHIMRDQNISAMPIINEDGTLYGMLSAGDIAAYSMRTISDRHVDALPLFNLLSVIEGRILNDGAEQVDRVSGVVTIALPQSCDNLLFSDPDSIILCGNQPDMIRRALDIGVQCIILCQTDVDPAWLENAGKTCVISTPLDASRVARLVYQAIPISRPCNTEDLVSFHLDDYIDDVREVVLESRYRCYPVLDENEKVVGTLSRYHLLRPRRKRVVLVDHNELAQAVPGLEQAEILEIIDHHRLADIQTTQPIRVRNEPVGSTTTIITNMYQEHGVMPSPNMAGLMAGAILSDTVMFKSPTCTKRDVAMAERMARIANVSLNELGNLLFAASSAGDKSAEELCFTDFKEFHIADHYLGVGQVTSLDSAAVLERKDELLAVMATKLEQQHYDMIALMVTDVLLEGTSLLYIGNDDTIRAAFSVEPKDSAVFLPGVMSRKKQIIPMLTALWG
;
A
#
# COMPACT_ATOMS: atom_id res chain seq x y z
N MET A 1 3.15 10.37 2.73
CA MET A 1 3.18 10.62 4.20
C MET A 1 4.39 9.91 4.78
N ASN A 2 5.09 10.51 5.72
CA ASN A 2 6.33 9.94 6.28
C ASN A 2 6.04 9.16 7.57
N GLU A 3 5.00 8.35 7.60
CA GLU A 3 4.58 7.60 8.78
C GLU A 3 5.67 6.63 9.24
N ILE A 4 5.84 6.54 10.57
CA ILE A 4 6.71 5.59 11.24
C ILE A 4 5.80 4.66 12.03
N TYR A 5 5.68 3.42 11.60
CA TYR A 5 4.85 2.44 12.27
C TYR A 5 5.56 1.88 13.50
N VAL A 6 4.93 2.01 14.67
CA VAL A 6 5.37 1.36 15.90
C VAL A 6 4.57 0.08 16.04
N THR A 7 5.21 -1.06 15.88
CA THR A 7 4.53 -2.36 15.82
C THR A 7 5.15 -3.38 16.75
N GLY A 8 4.29 -4.14 17.41
CA GLY A 8 4.65 -5.31 18.16
C GLY A 8 4.75 -6.57 17.30
N HIS A 9 4.77 -7.72 17.93
CA HIS A 9 4.91 -9.01 17.26
C HIS A 9 3.62 -9.46 16.54
N LEU A 10 3.75 -10.49 15.68
CA LEU A 10 2.71 -10.99 14.76
C LEU A 10 1.40 -11.42 15.47
N ASN A 11 1.51 -12.00 16.67
CA ASN A 11 0.36 -12.38 17.49
C ASN A 11 0.34 -11.51 18.74
N PRO A 12 -0.16 -10.27 18.65
CA PRO A 12 0.02 -9.26 19.66
C PRO A 12 -0.73 -9.61 20.97
N ASP A 13 -0.03 -9.53 22.06
CA ASP A 13 -0.61 -9.56 23.40
C ASP A 13 -0.86 -8.14 23.94
N THR A 14 -1.23 -8.04 25.19
CA THR A 14 -1.55 -6.75 25.81
C THR A 14 -0.34 -5.83 25.93
N ASP A 15 0.86 -6.40 26.20
CA ASP A 15 2.10 -5.61 26.32
C ASP A 15 2.51 -5.06 24.95
N SER A 16 2.46 -5.88 23.91
CA SER A 16 2.77 -5.52 22.54
C SER A 16 1.94 -4.34 22.03
N ILE A 17 0.62 -4.37 22.26
CA ILE A 17 -0.30 -3.29 21.87
C ILE A 17 -0.08 -2.02 22.69
N ALA A 18 0.02 -2.15 24.01
CA ALA A 18 0.21 -1.01 24.90
C ALA A 18 1.58 -0.35 24.70
N ALA A 19 2.63 -1.14 24.42
CA ALA A 19 3.95 -0.65 24.07
C ALA A 19 3.91 0.19 22.80
N ALA A 20 3.24 -0.29 21.76
CA ALA A 20 3.09 0.48 20.51
C ALA A 20 2.38 1.83 20.74
N ILE A 21 1.25 1.82 21.44
CA ILE A 21 0.48 3.02 21.73
C ILE A 21 1.28 3.99 22.61
N SER A 22 1.87 3.49 23.69
CA SER A 22 2.58 4.35 24.66
C SER A 22 3.87 4.93 24.08
N TYR A 23 4.60 4.18 23.26
CA TYR A 23 5.77 4.71 22.58
C TYR A 23 5.45 5.75 21.51
N ALA A 24 4.44 5.53 20.67
CA ALA A 24 3.98 6.52 19.70
C ALA A 24 3.52 7.83 20.40
N ALA A 25 2.82 7.70 21.54
CA ALA A 25 2.42 8.86 22.32
C ALA A 25 3.61 9.60 22.97
N LEU A 26 4.62 8.88 23.45
CA LEU A 26 5.87 9.48 23.94
C LEU A 26 6.55 10.30 22.86
N ARG A 27 6.71 9.76 21.64
CA ARG A 27 7.33 10.46 20.52
C ARG A 27 6.54 11.71 20.14
N THR A 28 5.21 11.61 20.12
CA THR A 28 4.34 12.77 19.89
C THR A 28 4.54 13.85 20.95
N ALA A 29 4.65 13.49 22.23
CA ALA A 29 4.92 14.42 23.31
C ALA A 29 6.30 15.10 23.21
N LEU A 30 7.27 14.44 22.58
CA LEU A 30 8.60 14.98 22.31
C LEU A 30 8.67 15.84 21.03
N GLY A 31 7.55 15.95 20.28
CA GLY A 31 7.44 16.81 19.10
C GLY A 31 7.45 16.05 17.76
N ASP A 32 7.61 14.75 17.76
CA ASP A 32 7.62 13.90 16.57
C ASP A 32 6.21 13.41 16.26
N ARG A 33 5.57 13.95 15.26
CA ARG A 33 4.16 13.65 14.91
C ARG A 33 3.97 12.50 13.92
N ASP A 34 5.04 11.92 13.40
CA ASP A 34 4.99 10.91 12.35
C ASP A 34 4.84 9.47 12.89
N TYR A 35 4.87 9.27 14.21
CA TYR A 35 4.80 7.95 14.83
C TYR A 35 3.35 7.50 14.99
N VAL A 36 3.02 6.35 14.40
CA VAL A 36 1.69 5.74 14.40
C VAL A 36 1.76 4.36 15.06
N ALA A 37 0.96 4.15 16.09
CA ALA A 37 0.82 2.82 16.67
C ALA A 37 0.11 1.89 15.70
N ALA A 38 0.69 0.72 15.45
CA ALA A 38 0.16 -0.28 14.54
C ALA A 38 0.18 -1.67 15.18
N HIS A 39 -0.68 -2.56 14.67
CA HIS A 39 -0.71 -3.94 15.11
C HIS A 39 -0.89 -4.91 13.94
N LEU A 40 -0.50 -6.15 14.20
CA LEU A 40 -0.68 -7.31 13.34
C LEU A 40 -1.71 -8.24 14.00
N GLY A 41 -2.29 -9.15 13.22
CA GLY A 41 -3.14 -10.20 13.75
C GLY A 41 -4.35 -9.71 14.54
N HIS A 42 -4.85 -10.59 15.40
CA HIS A 42 -6.06 -10.36 16.19
C HIS A 42 -5.70 -9.83 17.58
N ILE A 43 -6.38 -8.77 18.01
CA ILE A 43 -6.27 -8.23 19.37
C ILE A 43 -7.13 -9.07 20.32
N SER A 44 -6.53 -9.54 21.43
CA SER A 44 -7.21 -10.37 22.42
C SER A 44 -8.32 -9.60 23.16
N ASP A 45 -9.31 -10.33 23.69
CA ASP A 45 -10.39 -9.73 24.49
C ASP A 45 -9.86 -9.05 25.77
N GLU A 46 -8.77 -9.56 26.34
CA GLU A 46 -8.07 -8.95 27.45
C GLU A 46 -7.59 -7.55 27.07
N THR A 47 -6.88 -7.45 25.95
CA THR A 47 -6.38 -6.18 25.44
C THR A 47 -7.52 -5.21 25.09
N LYS A 48 -8.60 -5.70 24.44
CA LYS A 48 -9.78 -4.87 24.13
C LYS A 48 -10.42 -4.28 25.37
N ARG A 49 -10.63 -5.10 26.42
CA ARG A 49 -11.16 -4.60 27.70
C ARG A 49 -10.28 -3.52 28.32
N LEU A 50 -8.96 -3.66 28.23
CA LEU A 50 -8.03 -2.67 28.73
C LEU A 50 -8.09 -1.37 27.93
N LEU A 51 -8.13 -1.46 26.60
CA LEU A 51 -8.26 -0.30 25.69
C LEU A 51 -9.57 0.45 25.97
N ASP A 52 -10.70 -0.26 26.03
CA ASP A 52 -12.03 0.29 26.30
C ASP A 52 -12.09 0.99 27.67
N ARG A 53 -11.50 0.36 28.71
CA ARG A 53 -11.47 0.92 30.07
C ARG A 53 -10.81 2.28 30.13
N PHE A 54 -9.78 2.51 29.31
CA PHE A 54 -9.03 3.77 29.27
C PHE A 54 -9.32 4.63 28.04
N GLY A 55 -10.31 4.26 27.23
CA GLY A 55 -10.78 5.07 26.10
C GLY A 55 -9.81 5.15 24.94
N PHE A 56 -9.01 4.11 24.71
CA PHE A 56 -8.15 3.98 23.54
C PHE A 56 -8.87 3.22 22.42
N GLN A 57 -8.66 3.68 21.19
CA GLN A 57 -9.04 2.91 20.01
C GLN A 57 -7.98 1.86 19.71
N GLU A 58 -8.37 0.82 18.98
CA GLU A 58 -7.42 -0.15 18.45
C GLU A 58 -6.41 0.58 17.53
N PRO A 59 -5.11 0.24 17.59
CA PRO A 59 -4.11 0.78 16.67
C PRO A 59 -4.43 0.48 15.22
N VAL A 60 -3.72 1.11 14.29
CA VAL A 60 -3.90 0.84 12.85
C VAL A 60 -3.50 -0.60 12.54
N THR A 61 -4.39 -1.34 11.90
CA THR A 61 -4.07 -2.70 11.42
C THR A 61 -3.17 -2.61 10.21
N ILE A 62 -2.03 -3.29 10.24
CA ILE A 62 -1.14 -3.45 9.08
C ILE A 62 -0.96 -4.93 8.76
N SER A 63 -0.91 -5.27 7.48
CA SER A 63 -0.68 -6.65 7.03
C SER A 63 0.78 -6.90 6.66
N ASN A 64 1.50 -5.88 6.19
CA ASN A 64 2.90 -5.94 5.81
C ASN A 64 3.49 -4.52 5.68
N VAL A 65 4.82 -4.45 5.57
CA VAL A 65 5.57 -3.21 5.34
C VAL A 65 6.38 -3.26 4.04
N ARG A 66 6.00 -4.12 3.09
CA ARG A 66 6.58 -4.14 1.74
C ARG A 66 6.38 -2.80 1.06
N THR A 67 7.35 -2.40 0.24
CA THR A 67 7.27 -1.16 -0.53
C THR A 67 6.30 -1.32 -1.70
N GLN A 68 5.43 -0.34 -1.90
CA GLN A 68 4.42 -0.29 -2.96
C GLN A 68 4.69 0.87 -3.92
N VAL A 69 4.02 0.90 -5.07
CA VAL A 69 4.13 1.98 -6.07
C VAL A 69 3.82 3.35 -5.44
N ARG A 70 2.85 3.43 -4.52
CA ARG A 70 2.53 4.68 -3.79
C ARG A 70 3.68 5.24 -2.96
N ASP A 71 4.66 4.41 -2.61
CA ASP A 71 5.85 4.80 -1.84
C ASP A 71 6.98 5.35 -2.75
N LEU A 72 6.77 5.37 -4.07
CA LEU A 72 7.71 5.92 -5.03
C LEU A 72 7.43 7.40 -5.30
N ASP A 73 8.48 8.10 -5.68
CA ASP A 73 8.43 9.49 -6.14
C ASP A 73 8.28 9.51 -7.67
N PHE A 74 7.15 8.97 -8.17
CA PHE A 74 6.90 8.87 -9.60
C PHE A 74 6.49 10.21 -10.21
N ASP A 75 6.67 10.34 -11.53
CA ASP A 75 6.35 11.59 -12.24
C ASP A 75 4.83 11.79 -12.38
N THR A 76 4.41 13.05 -12.33
CA THR A 76 3.02 13.47 -12.56
C THR A 76 2.93 14.37 -13.80
N PRO A 77 3.14 13.82 -15.02
CA PRO A 77 3.04 14.61 -16.24
C PRO A 77 1.60 15.10 -16.47
N PRO A 78 1.41 16.20 -17.21
CA PRO A 78 0.06 16.63 -17.58
C PRO A 78 -0.64 15.53 -18.36
N ALA A 79 -1.80 15.13 -17.91
CA ALA A 79 -2.66 14.22 -18.65
C ALA A 79 -3.36 14.97 -19.78
N LEU A 80 -3.33 14.41 -21.00
CA LEU A 80 -3.96 14.99 -22.18
C LEU A 80 -5.13 14.12 -22.64
N ASN A 81 -6.21 14.80 -23.07
CA ASN A 81 -7.32 14.13 -23.72
C ASN A 81 -6.93 13.70 -25.16
N SER A 82 -7.48 12.60 -25.63
CA SER A 82 -7.21 12.00 -26.93
C SER A 82 -7.51 12.90 -28.13
N SER A 83 -8.33 13.94 -27.96
CA SER A 83 -8.70 14.93 -29.00
C SER A 83 -7.66 16.05 -29.22
N VAL A 84 -6.70 16.19 -28.31
CA VAL A 84 -5.63 17.21 -28.38
C VAL A 84 -4.78 16.98 -29.64
N THR A 85 -4.28 18.07 -30.25
CA THR A 85 -3.46 18.01 -31.46
C THR A 85 -2.05 17.47 -31.18
N MET A 86 -1.45 16.82 -32.18
CA MET A 86 -0.03 16.39 -32.11
C MET A 86 0.91 17.58 -31.86
N ASP A 87 0.62 18.75 -32.45
CA ASP A 87 1.38 19.99 -32.20
C ASP A 87 1.43 20.33 -30.70
N ARG A 88 0.26 20.39 -30.07
CA ARG A 88 0.16 20.73 -28.64
C ARG A 88 0.86 19.70 -27.75
N ALA A 89 0.66 18.41 -28.02
CA ALA A 89 1.29 17.34 -27.28
C ALA A 89 2.83 17.40 -27.43
N TRP A 90 3.34 17.60 -28.64
CA TRP A 90 4.76 17.74 -28.91
C TRP A 90 5.37 18.92 -28.15
N HIS A 91 4.72 20.10 -28.13
CA HIS A 91 5.19 21.26 -27.39
C HIS A 91 5.26 20.96 -25.89
N ILE A 92 4.26 20.32 -25.30
CA ILE A 92 4.27 19.93 -23.88
C ILE A 92 5.42 18.94 -23.59
N MET A 93 5.57 17.89 -24.42
CA MET A 93 6.64 16.91 -24.25
C MET A 93 8.03 17.56 -24.30
N ARG A 94 8.25 18.46 -25.27
CA ARG A 94 9.50 19.18 -25.43
C ARG A 94 9.79 20.12 -24.26
N ASP A 95 8.82 20.96 -23.88
CA ASP A 95 9.00 22.01 -22.88
C ASP A 95 9.20 21.44 -21.47
N GLN A 96 8.62 20.26 -21.20
CA GLN A 96 8.76 19.54 -19.94
C GLN A 96 9.81 18.41 -19.98
N ASN A 97 10.48 18.23 -21.13
CA ASN A 97 11.48 17.15 -21.34
C ASN A 97 10.92 15.74 -21.06
N ILE A 98 9.69 15.50 -21.47
CA ILE A 98 8.99 14.23 -21.29
C ILE A 98 9.12 13.39 -22.58
N SER A 99 9.53 12.12 -22.47
CA SER A 99 9.67 11.23 -23.62
C SER A 99 8.42 10.40 -23.95
N ALA A 100 7.53 10.23 -22.97
CA ALA A 100 6.25 9.55 -23.10
C ALA A 100 5.27 10.07 -22.05
N MET A 101 3.98 10.05 -22.35
CA MET A 101 2.92 10.53 -21.45
C MET A 101 1.64 9.72 -21.61
N PRO A 102 0.83 9.59 -20.54
CA PRO A 102 -0.48 8.95 -20.63
C PRO A 102 -1.48 9.89 -21.31
N ILE A 103 -2.34 9.28 -22.10
CA ILE A 103 -3.52 9.91 -22.70
C ILE A 103 -4.75 9.39 -21.95
N ILE A 104 -5.65 10.28 -21.60
CA ILE A 104 -6.82 9.95 -20.77
C ILE A 104 -8.14 10.19 -21.50
N ASN A 105 -9.16 9.48 -21.05
CA ASN A 105 -10.55 9.75 -21.36
C ASN A 105 -11.06 10.95 -20.55
N GLU A 106 -12.30 11.40 -20.85
CA GLU A 106 -12.92 12.53 -20.12
C GLU A 106 -13.14 12.25 -18.63
N ASP A 107 -13.31 10.99 -18.24
CA ASP A 107 -13.48 10.54 -16.86
C ASP A 107 -12.15 10.37 -16.10
N GLY A 108 -11.00 10.56 -16.78
CA GLY A 108 -9.65 10.44 -16.23
C GLY A 108 -9.05 9.02 -16.31
N THR A 109 -9.79 8.05 -16.86
CA THR A 109 -9.27 6.71 -17.09
C THR A 109 -8.25 6.68 -18.23
N LEU A 110 -7.40 5.66 -18.27
CA LEU A 110 -6.36 5.51 -19.30
C LEU A 110 -6.98 5.24 -20.66
N TYR A 111 -6.69 6.11 -21.66
CA TYR A 111 -6.98 5.88 -23.07
C TYR A 111 -5.83 5.15 -23.76
N GLY A 112 -4.58 5.55 -23.49
CA GLY A 112 -3.40 4.99 -24.11
C GLY A 112 -2.12 5.70 -23.69
N MET A 113 -1.02 5.34 -24.33
CA MET A 113 0.28 5.97 -24.14
C MET A 113 0.77 6.61 -25.45
N LEU A 114 1.33 7.81 -25.33
CA LEU A 114 1.93 8.55 -26.44
C LEU A 114 3.40 8.81 -26.16
N SER A 115 4.27 8.35 -27.04
CA SER A 115 5.70 8.65 -26.99
C SER A 115 6.12 9.61 -28.10
N ALA A 116 7.27 10.26 -27.93
CA ALA A 116 7.91 11.02 -29.01
C ALA A 116 8.21 10.15 -30.24
N GLY A 117 8.48 8.87 -30.05
CA GLY A 117 8.66 7.89 -31.10
C GLY A 117 7.38 7.64 -31.92
N ASP A 118 6.23 7.58 -31.25
CA ASP A 118 4.93 7.40 -31.92
C ASP A 118 4.57 8.62 -32.79
N ILE A 119 4.79 9.82 -32.28
CA ILE A 119 4.61 11.07 -33.04
C ILE A 119 5.52 11.08 -34.26
N ALA A 120 6.80 10.73 -34.09
CA ALA A 120 7.77 10.71 -35.17
C ALA A 120 7.39 9.65 -36.23
N ALA A 121 7.05 8.43 -35.81
CA ALA A 121 6.65 7.35 -36.70
C ALA A 121 5.39 7.69 -37.49
N TYR A 122 4.40 8.30 -36.83
CA TYR A 122 3.18 8.76 -37.47
C TYR A 122 3.46 9.88 -38.48
N SER A 123 4.27 10.88 -38.10
CA SER A 123 4.65 11.98 -38.98
C SER A 123 5.39 11.50 -40.25
N MET A 124 6.26 10.49 -40.13
CA MET A 124 6.97 9.92 -41.28
C MET A 124 6.03 9.18 -42.26
N ARG A 125 5.00 8.50 -41.74
CA ARG A 125 3.97 7.87 -42.59
C ARG A 125 3.17 8.91 -43.37
N THR A 126 2.72 9.97 -42.70
CA THR A 126 1.90 11.03 -43.35
C THR A 126 2.62 11.80 -44.44
N ILE A 127 3.96 11.94 -44.33
CA ILE A 127 4.78 12.53 -45.40
C ILE A 127 4.67 11.73 -46.71
N SER A 128 4.58 10.41 -46.62
CA SER A 128 4.49 9.51 -47.78
C SER A 128 3.07 9.45 -48.34
N ASP A 129 2.06 9.45 -47.48
CA ASP A 129 0.66 9.20 -47.85
C ASP A 129 -0.09 10.45 -48.33
N ARG A 130 0.35 11.63 -47.88
CA ARG A 130 -0.23 12.95 -48.16
C ARG A 130 -1.75 13.12 -47.87
N HIS A 131 -2.45 12.06 -47.52
CA HIS A 131 -3.87 12.08 -47.22
C HIS A 131 -4.11 12.37 -45.74
N VAL A 132 -5.05 13.22 -45.44
CA VAL A 132 -5.57 13.52 -44.10
C VAL A 132 -6.99 13.00 -44.02
N ASP A 133 -7.26 12.17 -43.01
CA ASP A 133 -8.56 11.55 -42.81
C ASP A 133 -9.28 12.15 -41.61
N ALA A 134 -10.51 12.65 -41.82
CA ALA A 134 -11.42 13.12 -40.78
C ALA A 134 -10.77 14.07 -39.76
N LEU A 135 -9.94 15.02 -40.21
CA LEU A 135 -9.31 16.03 -39.37
C LEU A 135 -10.36 16.99 -38.79
N PRO A 136 -10.48 17.12 -37.45
CA PRO A 136 -11.38 18.08 -36.85
C PRO A 136 -11.04 19.51 -37.30
N LEU A 137 -12.05 20.25 -37.85
CA LEU A 137 -11.87 21.59 -38.36
C LEU A 137 -11.35 22.54 -37.28
N PHE A 138 -11.84 22.41 -36.05
CA PHE A 138 -11.35 23.18 -34.90
C PHE A 138 -9.83 22.99 -34.64
N ASN A 139 -9.34 21.75 -34.73
CA ASN A 139 -7.92 21.46 -34.57
C ASN A 139 -7.07 22.11 -35.67
N LEU A 140 -7.56 22.01 -36.92
CA LEU A 140 -6.90 22.64 -38.07
C LEU A 140 -6.81 24.16 -37.88
N LEU A 141 -7.93 24.83 -37.60
CA LEU A 141 -7.97 26.27 -37.36
C LEU A 141 -7.03 26.72 -36.24
N SER A 142 -7.02 25.95 -35.13
CA SER A 142 -6.17 26.27 -33.99
C SER A 142 -4.69 26.25 -34.34
N VAL A 143 -4.24 25.23 -35.10
CA VAL A 143 -2.80 25.03 -35.40
C VAL A 143 -2.29 25.96 -36.50
N ILE A 144 -3.14 26.28 -37.50
CA ILE A 144 -2.74 27.17 -38.62
C ILE A 144 -3.10 28.65 -38.38
N GLU A 145 -3.57 29.01 -37.18
CA GLU A 145 -4.10 30.36 -36.88
C GLU A 145 -5.18 30.78 -37.91
N GLY A 146 -6.03 29.82 -38.28
CA GLY A 146 -6.97 29.94 -39.36
C GLY A 146 -8.30 30.60 -38.96
N ARG A 147 -8.93 31.29 -39.95
CA ARG A 147 -10.25 31.88 -39.84
C ARG A 147 -11.12 31.40 -40.99
N ILE A 148 -12.33 30.89 -40.69
CA ILE A 148 -13.32 30.52 -41.71
C ILE A 148 -13.85 31.80 -42.39
N LEU A 149 -14.04 31.72 -43.68
CA LEU A 149 -14.44 32.86 -44.53
C LEU A 149 -15.84 32.74 -45.13
N ASN A 150 -16.44 31.55 -45.16
CA ASN A 150 -17.75 31.32 -45.79
C ASN A 150 -18.73 30.63 -44.84
N ASP A 151 -19.99 31.02 -44.87
CA ASP A 151 -21.05 30.50 -44.01
C ASP A 151 -21.34 29.00 -44.25
N GLY A 152 -21.08 28.49 -45.47
CA GLY A 152 -21.24 27.07 -45.81
C GLY A 152 -20.30 26.14 -45.03
N ALA A 153 -19.20 26.68 -44.52
CA ALA A 153 -18.24 25.94 -43.70
C ALA A 153 -18.69 25.74 -42.24
N GLU A 154 -19.70 26.49 -41.76
CA GLU A 154 -20.20 26.33 -40.36
C GLU A 154 -20.83 24.94 -40.10
N GLN A 155 -21.17 24.20 -41.18
CA GLN A 155 -21.71 22.84 -41.08
C GLN A 155 -20.65 21.76 -41.25
N VAL A 156 -19.37 22.13 -41.37
CA VAL A 156 -18.25 21.22 -41.59
C VAL A 156 -17.50 21.01 -40.29
N ASP A 157 -17.70 19.87 -39.64
CA ASP A 157 -16.99 19.51 -38.41
C ASP A 157 -15.59 18.94 -38.66
N ARG A 158 -15.40 18.31 -39.83
CA ARG A 158 -14.16 17.61 -40.19
C ARG A 158 -13.85 17.81 -41.67
N VAL A 159 -12.56 17.81 -41.99
CA VAL A 159 -12.07 17.86 -43.36
C VAL A 159 -11.20 16.63 -43.65
N SER A 160 -11.30 16.13 -44.86
CA SER A 160 -10.48 15.00 -45.36
C SER A 160 -9.86 15.39 -46.70
N GLY A 161 -8.85 14.64 -47.14
CA GLY A 161 -8.35 14.78 -48.51
C GLY A 161 -6.83 14.89 -48.60
N VAL A 162 -6.36 14.87 -49.82
CA VAL A 162 -4.92 15.00 -50.16
C VAL A 162 -4.50 16.46 -50.07
N VAL A 163 -3.50 16.73 -49.21
CA VAL A 163 -2.94 18.09 -49.06
C VAL A 163 -2.07 18.43 -50.26
N THR A 164 -2.49 19.48 -51.01
CA THR A 164 -1.81 19.90 -52.23
C THR A 164 -1.53 21.41 -52.21
N ILE A 165 -0.28 21.79 -52.49
CA ILE A 165 0.09 23.20 -52.70
C ILE A 165 -0.15 23.55 -54.15
N ALA A 166 -1.03 24.53 -54.38
CA ALA A 166 -1.34 25.04 -55.71
C ALA A 166 -0.24 25.99 -56.19
N LEU A 167 0.45 25.58 -57.24
CA LEU A 167 1.41 26.43 -57.95
C LEU A 167 0.74 27.08 -59.16
N PRO A 168 1.21 28.25 -59.67
CA PRO A 168 0.59 28.98 -60.77
C PRO A 168 0.29 28.16 -62.03
N GLN A 169 1.10 27.14 -62.31
CA GLN A 169 0.93 26.25 -63.50
C GLN A 169 0.15 24.98 -63.19
N SER A 170 -0.33 24.77 -61.98
CA SER A 170 -1.06 23.56 -61.55
C SER A 170 -2.47 23.49 -62.12
N CYS A 171 -2.99 24.59 -62.70
CA CYS A 171 -4.31 24.63 -63.30
C CYS A 171 -4.47 23.68 -64.50
N ASP A 172 -3.39 23.40 -65.21
CA ASP A 172 -3.41 22.55 -66.39
C ASP A 172 -3.19 21.07 -66.08
N ASN A 173 -2.86 20.73 -64.84
CA ASN A 173 -2.62 19.38 -64.38
C ASN A 173 -3.84 18.77 -63.69
N LEU A 174 -4.09 17.48 -63.90
CA LEU A 174 -5.12 16.63 -63.30
C LEU A 174 -5.09 16.57 -61.76
N LEU A 175 -4.14 17.26 -61.12
CA LEU A 175 -3.96 17.34 -59.64
C LEU A 175 -5.17 17.97 -58.89
N PHE A 176 -6.06 18.66 -59.61
CA PHE A 176 -7.27 19.29 -59.05
C PHE A 176 -8.57 18.61 -59.51
N SER A 177 -8.52 17.37 -59.92
CA SER A 177 -9.73 16.66 -60.37
C SER A 177 -10.46 15.89 -59.26
N ASP A 178 -9.88 15.83 -58.07
CA ASP A 178 -10.42 15.05 -56.95
C ASP A 178 -11.09 15.98 -55.92
N PRO A 179 -12.40 15.84 -55.68
CA PRO A 179 -13.08 16.53 -54.60
C PRO A 179 -12.48 16.24 -53.21
N ASP A 180 -11.81 15.08 -53.02
CA ASP A 180 -11.16 14.70 -51.80
C ASP A 180 -9.75 15.33 -51.66
N SER A 181 -9.75 16.68 -51.67
CA SER A 181 -8.54 17.50 -51.65
C SER A 181 -8.64 18.66 -50.66
N ILE A 182 -7.48 18.96 -50.04
CA ILE A 182 -7.23 20.17 -49.24
C ILE A 182 -6.20 21.01 -49.99
N ILE A 183 -6.63 22.15 -50.53
CA ILE A 183 -5.82 22.98 -51.41
C ILE A 183 -5.20 24.15 -50.63
N LEU A 184 -3.88 24.27 -50.68
CA LEU A 184 -3.15 25.41 -50.14
C LEU A 184 -2.77 26.36 -51.30
N CYS A 185 -3.26 27.58 -51.26
CA CYS A 185 -2.94 28.57 -52.29
C CYS A 185 -2.80 29.99 -51.72
N GLY A 186 -2.22 30.88 -52.50
CA GLY A 186 -2.19 32.31 -52.24
C GLY A 186 -3.24 33.05 -53.07
N ASN A 187 -2.94 34.31 -53.43
CA ASN A 187 -3.79 35.13 -54.28
C ASN A 187 -3.79 34.64 -55.73
N GLN A 188 -4.59 33.61 -56.04
CA GLN A 188 -4.70 32.96 -57.34
C GLN A 188 -6.21 32.75 -57.70
N PRO A 189 -6.90 33.77 -58.20
CA PRO A 189 -8.35 33.72 -58.45
C PRO A 189 -8.81 32.54 -59.33
N ASP A 190 -8.07 32.22 -60.38
CA ASP A 190 -8.42 31.13 -61.29
C ASP A 190 -8.33 29.76 -60.65
N MET A 191 -7.34 29.58 -59.75
CA MET A 191 -7.16 28.35 -58.97
C MET A 191 -8.27 28.19 -57.95
N ILE A 192 -8.61 29.27 -57.26
CA ILE A 192 -9.66 29.26 -56.24
C ILE A 192 -11.00 28.93 -56.91
N ARG A 193 -11.33 29.60 -58.04
CA ARG A 193 -12.56 29.35 -58.78
C ARG A 193 -12.64 27.89 -59.22
N ARG A 194 -11.59 27.35 -59.81
CA ARG A 194 -11.55 25.95 -60.25
C ARG A 194 -11.70 24.97 -59.08
N ALA A 195 -11.06 25.21 -57.96
CA ALA A 195 -11.19 24.37 -56.74
C ALA A 195 -12.65 24.40 -56.23
N LEU A 196 -13.30 25.55 -56.26
CA LEU A 196 -14.71 25.68 -55.89
C LEU A 196 -15.65 24.96 -56.88
N ASP A 197 -15.37 25.05 -58.21
CA ASP A 197 -16.15 24.37 -59.26
C ASP A 197 -16.07 22.83 -59.12
N ILE A 198 -14.92 22.29 -58.69
CA ILE A 198 -14.71 20.86 -58.41
C ILE A 198 -15.40 20.46 -57.10
N GLY A 199 -15.55 21.38 -56.16
CA GLY A 199 -16.14 21.13 -54.85
C GLY A 199 -15.17 20.40 -53.90
N VAL A 200 -13.91 20.89 -53.84
CA VAL A 200 -12.90 20.33 -52.95
C VAL A 200 -13.34 20.47 -51.48
N GLN A 201 -12.83 19.62 -50.61
CA GLN A 201 -13.16 19.64 -49.18
C GLN A 201 -12.79 20.95 -48.49
N CYS A 202 -11.56 21.44 -48.72
CA CYS A 202 -11.07 22.64 -48.08
C CYS A 202 -10.11 23.43 -48.98
N ILE A 203 -10.20 24.76 -48.92
CA ILE A 203 -9.24 25.70 -49.50
C ILE A 203 -8.64 26.53 -48.38
N ILE A 204 -7.31 26.53 -48.26
CA ILE A 204 -6.58 27.33 -47.27
C ILE A 204 -5.81 28.43 -47.98
N LEU A 205 -6.24 29.66 -47.77
CA LEU A 205 -5.66 30.88 -48.34
C LEU A 205 -4.51 31.37 -47.44
N CYS A 206 -3.29 31.25 -47.97
CA CYS A 206 -2.07 31.59 -47.24
C CYS A 206 -1.64 33.04 -47.53
N GLN A 207 -1.46 33.86 -46.48
CA GLN A 207 -0.95 35.23 -46.56
C GLN A 207 -1.66 36.09 -47.62
N THR A 208 -2.96 35.91 -47.80
CA THR A 208 -3.71 36.68 -48.81
C THR A 208 -4.97 37.28 -48.22
N ASP A 209 -5.32 38.49 -48.69
CA ASP A 209 -6.59 39.12 -48.41
C ASP A 209 -7.68 38.47 -49.26
N VAL A 210 -8.89 38.43 -48.74
CA VAL A 210 -10.03 37.77 -49.37
C VAL A 210 -10.84 38.77 -50.12
N ASP A 211 -11.07 38.52 -51.41
CA ASP A 211 -12.14 39.19 -52.19
C ASP A 211 -13.46 38.46 -51.91
N PRO A 212 -14.47 39.12 -51.30
CA PRO A 212 -15.77 38.48 -51.03
C PRO A 212 -16.43 37.85 -52.28
N ALA A 213 -16.14 38.36 -53.48
CA ALA A 213 -16.63 37.80 -54.73
C ALA A 213 -16.17 36.35 -54.98
N TRP A 214 -15.07 35.92 -54.39
CA TRP A 214 -14.58 34.53 -54.50
C TRP A 214 -15.43 33.55 -53.68
N LEU A 215 -16.18 34.03 -52.68
CA LEU A 215 -16.95 33.23 -51.74
C LEU A 215 -18.40 32.98 -52.22
N GLU A 216 -18.88 33.74 -53.23
CA GLU A 216 -20.28 33.67 -53.70
C GLU A 216 -20.69 32.26 -54.15
N ASN A 217 -19.74 31.42 -54.61
CA ASN A 217 -19.98 30.07 -55.10
C ASN A 217 -19.27 28.99 -54.28
N ALA A 218 -18.88 29.30 -53.05
CA ALA A 218 -18.11 28.36 -52.23
C ALA A 218 -18.87 27.06 -51.84
N GLY A 219 -20.22 27.12 -51.85
CA GLY A 219 -21.05 25.94 -51.57
C GLY A 219 -20.68 25.30 -50.20
N LYS A 220 -20.36 24.00 -50.20
CA LYS A 220 -19.93 23.24 -49.01
C LYS A 220 -18.42 23.23 -48.82
N THR A 221 -17.64 23.78 -49.76
CA THR A 221 -16.19 23.85 -49.60
C THR A 221 -15.82 24.74 -48.42
N CYS A 222 -15.02 24.24 -47.49
CA CYS A 222 -14.53 25.04 -46.36
C CYS A 222 -13.41 25.96 -46.84
N VAL A 223 -13.61 27.29 -46.74
CA VAL A 223 -12.60 28.29 -47.13
C VAL A 223 -12.03 28.94 -45.87
N ILE A 224 -10.73 28.81 -45.69
CA ILE A 224 -9.98 29.28 -44.50
C ILE A 224 -8.93 30.29 -44.95
N SER A 225 -8.75 31.37 -44.23
CA SER A 225 -7.56 32.24 -44.34
C SER A 225 -6.61 32.03 -43.19
N THR A 226 -5.30 32.15 -43.47
CA THR A 226 -4.25 32.06 -42.46
C THR A 226 -3.15 33.11 -42.74
N PRO A 227 -2.52 33.69 -41.68
CA PRO A 227 -1.38 34.57 -41.85
C PRO A 227 -0.07 33.82 -42.20
N LEU A 228 -0.08 32.49 -42.14
CA LEU A 228 1.07 31.65 -42.38
C LEU A 228 1.32 31.40 -43.86
N ASP A 229 2.58 31.14 -44.25
CA ASP A 229 2.94 30.74 -45.61
C ASP A 229 2.53 29.29 -45.90
N ALA A 230 2.36 28.96 -47.20
CA ALA A 230 1.90 27.65 -47.63
C ALA A 230 2.83 26.49 -47.23
N SER A 231 4.15 26.73 -47.16
CA SER A 231 5.12 25.71 -46.74
C SER A 231 4.98 25.37 -45.26
N ARG A 232 4.72 26.36 -44.43
CA ARG A 232 4.44 26.19 -43.00
C ARG A 232 3.11 25.49 -42.78
N VAL A 233 2.06 25.94 -43.45
CA VAL A 233 0.72 25.34 -43.38
C VAL A 233 0.73 23.88 -43.80
N ALA A 234 1.43 23.52 -44.89
CA ALA A 234 1.52 22.14 -45.37
C ALA A 234 2.11 21.17 -44.32
N ARG A 235 2.99 21.65 -43.45
CA ARG A 235 3.51 20.87 -42.32
C ARG A 235 2.54 20.84 -41.14
N LEU A 236 1.92 21.98 -40.83
CA LEU A 236 1.05 22.14 -39.67
C LEU A 236 -0.26 21.39 -39.79
N VAL A 237 -0.79 21.19 -41.02
CA VAL A 237 -2.00 20.39 -41.26
C VAL A 237 -1.85 18.98 -40.65
N TYR A 238 -0.71 18.32 -40.80
CA TYR A 238 -0.48 17.00 -40.22
C TYR A 238 -0.27 17.05 -38.71
N GLN A 239 0.18 18.18 -38.17
CA GLN A 239 0.33 18.37 -36.72
C GLN A 239 -0.99 18.70 -36.01
N ALA A 240 -2.02 19.09 -36.78
CA ALA A 240 -3.38 19.31 -36.29
C ALA A 240 -4.15 17.99 -36.02
N ILE A 241 -3.63 16.87 -36.47
CA ILE A 241 -4.20 15.54 -36.22
C ILE A 241 -4.29 15.26 -34.73
N PRO A 242 -5.42 14.71 -34.24
CA PRO A 242 -5.59 14.34 -32.84
C PRO A 242 -4.60 13.26 -32.42
N ILE A 243 -4.09 13.34 -31.17
CA ILE A 243 -3.14 12.37 -30.63
C ILE A 243 -3.73 10.97 -30.47
N SER A 244 -5.05 10.81 -30.56
CA SER A 244 -5.69 9.49 -30.63
C SER A 244 -5.20 8.63 -31.80
N ARG A 245 -4.67 9.24 -32.87
CA ARG A 245 -4.19 8.51 -34.05
C ARG A 245 -2.80 7.88 -33.85
N PRO A 246 -1.78 8.62 -33.37
CA PRO A 246 -0.47 8.05 -33.08
C PRO A 246 -0.40 7.32 -31.72
N CYS A 247 -1.38 7.48 -30.83
CA CYS A 247 -1.40 6.90 -29.50
C CYS A 247 -1.43 5.36 -29.56
N ASN A 248 -0.59 4.71 -28.76
CA ASN A 248 -0.67 3.27 -28.55
C ASN A 248 -1.76 2.96 -27.53
N THR A 249 -2.74 2.14 -27.93
CA THR A 249 -3.86 1.69 -27.10
C THR A 249 -3.89 0.19 -26.87
N GLU A 250 -2.95 -0.56 -27.45
CA GLU A 250 -2.86 -2.02 -27.37
C GLU A 250 -1.69 -2.43 -26.48
N ASP A 251 -1.81 -3.56 -25.81
CA ASP A 251 -0.76 -4.17 -24.97
C ASP A 251 -0.17 -3.19 -23.91
N LEU A 252 -1.01 -2.33 -23.35
CA LEU A 252 -0.58 -1.38 -22.35
C LEU A 252 -0.25 -2.09 -21.04
N VAL A 253 0.92 -1.77 -20.48
CA VAL A 253 1.32 -2.19 -19.14
C VAL A 253 1.15 -1.00 -18.21
N SER A 254 0.31 -1.15 -17.19
CA SER A 254 0.04 -0.16 -16.14
C SER A 254 0.24 -0.78 -14.76
N PHE A 255 0.42 0.07 -13.75
CA PHE A 255 0.56 -0.34 -12.36
C PHE A 255 -0.40 0.44 -11.48
N HIS A 256 -0.86 -0.21 -10.40
CA HIS A 256 -1.70 0.42 -9.39
C HIS A 256 -0.86 0.91 -8.22
N LEU A 257 -1.37 1.89 -7.48
CA LEU A 257 -0.70 2.44 -6.31
C LEU A 257 -0.37 1.37 -5.25
N ASP A 258 -1.16 0.29 -5.18
CA ASP A 258 -1.02 -0.80 -4.23
C ASP A 258 -0.09 -1.93 -4.69
N ASP A 259 0.36 -1.93 -5.93
CA ASP A 259 1.26 -2.96 -6.45
C ASP A 259 2.60 -2.95 -5.70
N TYR A 260 3.11 -4.13 -5.40
CA TYR A 260 4.41 -4.25 -4.74
C TYR A 260 5.56 -4.05 -5.73
N ILE A 261 6.59 -3.34 -5.26
CA ILE A 261 7.74 -2.96 -6.11
C ILE A 261 8.49 -4.18 -6.68
N ASP A 262 8.53 -5.29 -5.96
CA ASP A 262 9.20 -6.50 -6.46
C ASP A 262 8.48 -7.07 -7.68
N ASP A 263 7.15 -7.16 -7.62
CA ASP A 263 6.31 -7.64 -8.72
C ASP A 263 6.38 -6.67 -9.92
N VAL A 264 6.31 -5.37 -9.66
CA VAL A 264 6.51 -4.31 -10.66
C VAL A 264 7.87 -4.41 -11.34
N ARG A 265 8.93 -4.68 -10.57
CA ARG A 265 10.30 -4.81 -11.08
C ARG A 265 10.43 -5.97 -12.06
N GLU A 266 9.83 -7.11 -11.79
CA GLU A 266 9.83 -8.27 -12.69
C GLU A 266 9.19 -7.90 -14.03
N VAL A 267 7.98 -7.31 -14.02
CA VAL A 267 7.28 -6.88 -15.24
C VAL A 267 8.09 -5.85 -16.03
N VAL A 268 8.68 -4.86 -15.34
CA VAL A 268 9.48 -3.80 -15.97
C VAL A 268 10.78 -4.33 -16.58
N LEU A 269 11.38 -5.38 -16.02
CA LEU A 269 12.58 -6.00 -16.58
C LEU A 269 12.29 -6.75 -17.89
N GLU A 270 11.14 -7.40 -18.01
CA GLU A 270 10.71 -8.13 -19.21
C GLU A 270 10.17 -7.20 -20.30
N SER A 271 9.63 -6.05 -19.92
CA SER A 271 9.03 -5.09 -20.82
C SER A 271 10.07 -4.22 -21.55
N ARG A 272 9.74 -3.80 -22.78
CA ARG A 272 10.52 -2.83 -23.58
C ARG A 272 10.07 -1.38 -23.39
N TYR A 273 8.98 -1.14 -22.66
CA TYR A 273 8.49 0.21 -22.41
C TYR A 273 9.43 0.96 -21.48
N ARG A 274 9.46 2.30 -21.63
CA ARG A 274 10.29 3.18 -20.81
C ARG A 274 9.50 3.91 -19.72
N CYS A 275 8.18 3.98 -19.91
CA CYS A 275 7.25 4.71 -19.07
C CYS A 275 5.96 3.90 -18.96
N TYR A 276 5.41 3.82 -17.76
CA TYR A 276 4.23 3.03 -17.42
C TYR A 276 3.24 3.94 -16.68
N PRO A 277 1.96 3.98 -17.07
CA PRO A 277 0.96 4.72 -16.32
C PRO A 277 0.74 4.11 -14.94
N VAL A 278 0.54 4.97 -13.94
CA VAL A 278 0.15 4.61 -12.58
C VAL A 278 -1.31 4.98 -12.39
N LEU A 279 -2.09 4.02 -11.90
CA LEU A 279 -3.53 4.12 -11.71
C LEU A 279 -3.90 4.12 -10.22
N ASP A 280 -4.97 4.81 -9.88
CA ASP A 280 -5.58 4.73 -8.56
C ASP A 280 -6.62 3.59 -8.49
N GLU A 281 -7.28 3.44 -7.33
CA GLU A 281 -8.34 2.47 -7.09
C GLU A 281 -9.59 2.63 -7.98
N ASN A 282 -9.74 3.79 -8.64
CA ASN A 282 -10.83 4.11 -9.57
C ASN A 282 -10.38 4.02 -11.04
N GLU A 283 -9.26 3.36 -11.34
CA GLU A 283 -8.67 3.23 -12.67
C GLU A 283 -8.24 4.56 -13.31
N LYS A 284 -8.12 5.63 -12.53
CA LYS A 284 -7.69 6.95 -13.01
C LYS A 284 -6.18 7.05 -13.00
N VAL A 285 -5.64 7.70 -14.02
CA VAL A 285 -4.22 7.95 -14.14
C VAL A 285 -3.78 9.01 -13.13
N VAL A 286 -2.89 8.65 -12.21
CA VAL A 286 -2.33 9.54 -11.19
C VAL A 286 -0.88 9.94 -11.48
N GLY A 287 -0.21 9.24 -12.38
CA GLY A 287 1.16 9.57 -12.75
C GLY A 287 1.78 8.54 -13.69
N THR A 288 3.10 8.58 -13.78
CA THR A 288 3.88 7.65 -14.60
C THR A 288 5.11 7.14 -13.88
N LEU A 289 5.36 5.85 -14.04
CA LEU A 289 6.51 5.14 -13.50
C LEU A 289 7.54 4.88 -14.60
N SER A 290 8.81 4.98 -14.27
CA SER A 290 9.93 4.56 -15.12
C SER A 290 10.92 3.71 -14.32
N ARG A 291 11.84 3.02 -15.01
CA ARG A 291 12.91 2.22 -14.35
C ARG A 291 13.72 3.02 -13.33
N TYR A 292 13.87 4.32 -13.53
CA TYR A 292 14.60 5.20 -12.62
C TYR A 292 13.98 5.23 -11.22
N HIS A 293 12.65 5.27 -11.13
CA HIS A 293 11.93 5.33 -9.85
C HIS A 293 12.11 4.05 -9.01
N LEU A 294 12.31 2.89 -9.66
CA LEU A 294 12.54 1.62 -8.98
C LEU A 294 13.92 1.49 -8.34
N LEU A 295 14.86 2.39 -8.66
CA LEU A 295 16.22 2.35 -8.12
C LEU A 295 16.31 2.90 -6.68
N ARG A 296 15.38 3.76 -6.26
CA ARG A 296 15.39 4.42 -4.97
C ARG A 296 13.99 4.47 -4.34
N PRO A 297 13.41 3.31 -4.02
CA PRO A 297 12.12 3.29 -3.33
C PRO A 297 12.26 3.92 -1.94
N ARG A 298 11.25 4.65 -1.51
CA ARG A 298 11.13 5.11 -0.11
C ARG A 298 10.68 3.93 0.71
N ARG A 299 11.55 3.42 1.58
CA ARG A 299 11.23 2.32 2.47
C ARG A 299 10.26 2.78 3.55
N LYS A 300 9.28 1.96 3.88
CA LYS A 300 8.44 2.19 5.06
C LYS A 300 9.31 2.14 6.31
N ARG A 301 9.08 3.05 7.26
CA ARG A 301 9.87 3.16 8.48
C ARG A 301 9.15 2.51 9.65
N VAL A 302 9.86 1.72 10.42
CA VAL A 302 9.29 0.96 11.54
C VAL A 302 10.12 1.09 12.81
N VAL A 303 9.43 1.05 13.94
CA VAL A 303 10.00 0.80 15.27
C VAL A 303 9.40 -0.50 15.77
N LEU A 304 10.26 -1.41 16.19
CA LEU A 304 9.84 -2.69 16.74
C LEU A 304 9.74 -2.58 18.26
N VAL A 305 8.62 -2.99 18.80
CA VAL A 305 8.41 -3.09 20.25
C VAL A 305 8.03 -4.52 20.61
N ASP A 306 8.52 -5.00 21.74
CA ASP A 306 8.17 -6.29 22.33
C ASP A 306 8.54 -7.51 21.49
N HIS A 307 9.48 -7.37 20.58
CA HIS A 307 10.13 -8.47 19.84
C HIS A 307 11.37 -7.98 19.10
N ASN A 308 12.27 -8.92 18.83
CA ASN A 308 13.45 -8.71 17.98
C ASN A 308 13.78 -9.96 17.14
N GLU A 309 12.77 -10.79 16.84
CA GLU A 309 12.88 -12.01 16.05
C GLU A 309 12.13 -11.86 14.72
N LEU A 310 12.80 -12.15 13.59
CA LEU A 310 12.25 -11.93 12.24
C LEU A 310 10.96 -12.74 12.01
N ALA A 311 10.91 -13.97 12.51
CA ALA A 311 9.73 -14.84 12.41
C ALA A 311 8.49 -14.32 13.13
N GLN A 312 8.67 -13.38 14.07
CA GLN A 312 7.58 -12.74 14.83
C GLN A 312 7.28 -11.31 14.33
N ALA A 313 8.07 -10.82 13.39
CA ALA A 313 7.96 -9.45 12.90
C ALA A 313 6.92 -9.30 11.77
N VAL A 314 6.62 -8.07 11.45
CA VAL A 314 5.73 -7.72 10.34
C VAL A 314 6.29 -8.25 9.01
N PRO A 315 5.47 -8.88 8.17
CA PRO A 315 5.90 -9.34 6.84
C PRO A 315 6.49 -8.21 6.01
N GLY A 316 7.61 -8.46 5.32
CA GLY A 316 8.31 -7.48 4.49
C GLY A 316 9.27 -6.58 5.27
N LEU A 317 9.60 -6.92 6.54
CA LEU A 317 10.50 -6.14 7.38
C LEU A 317 11.89 -5.94 6.74
N GLU A 318 12.37 -6.91 5.95
CA GLU A 318 13.62 -6.85 5.21
C GLU A 318 13.66 -5.72 4.16
N GLN A 319 12.50 -5.24 3.72
CA GLN A 319 12.35 -4.10 2.81
C GLN A 319 12.17 -2.77 3.53
N ALA A 320 11.84 -2.79 4.82
CA ALA A 320 11.61 -1.60 5.62
C ALA A 320 12.91 -0.98 6.17
N GLU A 321 12.82 0.21 6.67
CA GLU A 321 13.86 0.88 7.45
C GLU A 321 13.51 0.76 8.94
N ILE A 322 14.25 -0.07 9.66
CA ILE A 322 14.11 -0.21 11.11
C ILE A 322 14.85 0.96 11.76
N LEU A 323 14.13 1.78 12.54
CA LEU A 323 14.70 2.94 13.22
C LEU A 323 15.16 2.61 14.66
N GLU A 324 14.38 1.79 15.36
CA GLU A 324 14.63 1.47 16.77
C GLU A 324 14.00 0.12 17.13
N ILE A 325 14.59 -0.58 18.10
CA ILE A 325 14.05 -1.79 18.72
C ILE A 325 13.98 -1.55 20.23
N ILE A 326 12.81 -1.80 20.84
CA ILE A 326 12.61 -1.71 22.29
C ILE A 326 11.99 -3.03 22.74
N ASP A 327 12.72 -3.80 23.54
CA ASP A 327 12.33 -5.18 23.83
C ASP A 327 12.87 -5.65 25.20
N HIS A 328 12.25 -6.67 25.75
CA HIS A 328 12.65 -7.34 26.98
C HIS A 328 12.98 -8.85 26.79
N HIS A 329 12.84 -9.33 25.56
CA HIS A 329 13.13 -10.71 25.19
C HIS A 329 14.65 -10.95 24.98
N ARG A 330 15.02 -12.22 24.79
CA ARG A 330 16.37 -12.57 24.34
C ARG A 330 16.66 -11.94 22.97
N LEU A 331 17.92 -11.60 22.71
CA LEU A 331 18.33 -11.15 21.39
C LEU A 331 18.19 -12.30 20.37
N ALA A 332 17.63 -12.02 19.21
CA ALA A 332 17.41 -12.97 18.14
C ALA A 332 18.15 -12.56 16.84
N ASP A 333 17.49 -12.54 15.69
CA ASP A 333 18.11 -12.60 14.36
C ASP A 333 17.84 -11.40 13.47
N ILE A 334 17.21 -10.33 13.97
CA ILE A 334 16.97 -9.12 13.16
C ILE A 334 18.28 -8.48 12.75
N GLN A 335 18.45 -8.28 11.43
CA GLN A 335 19.61 -7.62 10.85
C GLN A 335 19.21 -6.25 10.28
N THR A 336 20.08 -5.28 10.43
CA THR A 336 19.89 -3.92 9.91
C THR A 336 21.07 -3.50 9.04
N THR A 337 20.77 -2.71 8.00
CA THR A 337 21.80 -2.22 7.08
C THR A 337 22.59 -1.04 7.63
N GLN A 338 22.04 -0.38 8.66
CA GLN A 338 22.65 0.79 9.32
C GLN A 338 22.56 0.63 10.83
N PRO A 339 23.43 1.32 11.60
CA PRO A 339 23.32 1.36 13.06
C PRO A 339 21.99 1.97 13.48
N ILE A 340 21.28 1.30 14.37
CA ILE A 340 20.00 1.74 14.94
C ILE A 340 20.10 1.82 16.46
N ARG A 341 19.11 2.46 17.09
CA ARG A 341 18.98 2.40 18.53
C ARG A 341 18.32 1.07 18.94
N VAL A 342 18.97 0.33 19.85
CA VAL A 342 18.41 -0.89 20.45
C VAL A 342 18.37 -0.72 21.95
N ARG A 343 17.20 -0.88 22.54
CA ARG A 343 17.00 -0.89 23.98
C ARG A 343 16.38 -2.21 24.39
N ASN A 344 17.22 -3.11 24.83
CA ASN A 344 16.83 -4.42 25.35
C ASN A 344 17.21 -4.52 26.82
N GLU A 345 16.24 -4.77 27.70
CA GLU A 345 16.43 -4.79 29.14
C GLU A 345 15.78 -6.04 29.76
N PRO A 346 16.44 -6.70 30.75
CA PRO A 346 15.90 -7.89 31.38
C PRO A 346 14.86 -7.53 32.44
N VAL A 347 13.69 -7.13 32.02
CA VAL A 347 12.50 -6.80 32.81
C VAL A 347 11.33 -7.71 32.42
N GLY A 348 10.20 -7.59 33.10
CA GLY A 348 9.04 -8.44 32.88
C GLY A 348 8.12 -7.98 31.74
N SER A 349 8.28 -6.75 31.21
CA SER A 349 7.41 -6.18 30.19
C SER A 349 8.12 -5.06 29.40
N THR A 350 7.90 -4.98 28.11
CA THR A 350 8.40 -3.87 27.27
C THR A 350 7.80 -2.54 27.69
N THR A 351 6.54 -2.53 28.14
CA THR A 351 5.91 -1.32 28.67
C THR A 351 6.62 -0.79 29.91
N THR A 352 7.28 -1.62 30.73
CA THR A 352 8.15 -1.18 31.83
C THR A 352 9.30 -0.31 31.31
N ILE A 353 9.94 -0.73 30.20
CA ILE A 353 11.01 0.03 29.55
C ILE A 353 10.50 1.39 29.08
N ILE A 354 9.35 1.39 28.39
CA ILE A 354 8.75 2.60 27.85
C ILE A 354 8.32 3.55 29.00
N THR A 355 7.76 3.03 30.08
CA THR A 355 7.43 3.81 31.28
C THR A 355 8.67 4.52 31.85
N ASN A 356 9.80 3.84 31.86
CA ASN A 356 11.05 4.44 32.27
C ASN A 356 11.54 5.51 31.28
N MET A 357 11.30 5.33 29.95
CA MET A 357 11.62 6.35 28.96
C MET A 357 10.80 7.62 29.16
N TYR A 358 9.52 7.53 29.53
CA TYR A 358 8.72 8.69 29.92
C TYR A 358 9.39 9.47 31.07
N GLN A 359 9.90 8.75 32.07
CA GLN A 359 10.60 9.36 33.21
C GLN A 359 11.92 10.02 32.77
N GLU A 360 12.73 9.34 31.95
CA GLU A 360 14.01 9.82 31.46
C GLU A 360 13.87 11.13 30.65
N HIS A 361 12.78 11.23 29.87
CA HIS A 361 12.47 12.42 29.09
C HIS A 361 11.68 13.50 29.84
N GLY A 362 11.32 13.24 31.12
CA GLY A 362 10.53 14.19 31.91
C GLY A 362 9.09 14.37 31.42
N VAL A 363 8.57 13.42 30.65
CA VAL A 363 7.20 13.45 30.14
C VAL A 363 6.25 12.78 31.12
N MET A 364 5.18 13.48 31.51
CA MET A 364 4.13 12.90 32.37
C MET A 364 3.06 12.28 31.47
N PRO A 365 2.79 10.96 31.56
CA PRO A 365 1.69 10.35 30.83
C PRO A 365 0.34 10.87 31.35
N SER A 366 -0.68 10.92 30.48
CA SER A 366 -2.05 11.19 30.93
C SER A 366 -2.54 10.06 31.85
N PRO A 367 -3.56 10.31 32.71
CA PRO A 367 -4.12 9.27 33.57
C PRO A 367 -4.55 8.01 32.80
N ASN A 368 -5.16 8.18 31.63
CA ASN A 368 -5.58 7.07 30.78
C ASN A 368 -4.37 6.28 30.24
N MET A 369 -3.35 6.99 29.76
CA MET A 369 -2.10 6.34 29.28
C MET A 369 -1.40 5.59 30.42
N ALA A 370 -1.33 6.20 31.60
CA ALA A 370 -0.75 5.54 32.77
C ALA A 370 -1.53 4.27 33.16
N GLY A 371 -2.87 4.30 33.05
CA GLY A 371 -3.71 3.14 33.29
C GLY A 371 -3.47 2.01 32.29
N LEU A 372 -3.37 2.35 31.01
CA LEU A 372 -3.01 1.40 29.94
C LEU A 372 -1.64 0.74 30.22
N MET A 373 -0.63 1.56 30.53
CA MET A 373 0.73 1.08 30.82
C MET A 373 0.77 0.18 32.08
N ALA A 374 0.05 0.56 33.14
CA ALA A 374 -0.05 -0.28 34.35
C ALA A 374 -0.70 -1.63 34.04
N GLY A 375 -1.78 -1.63 33.27
CA GLY A 375 -2.48 -2.85 32.85
C GLY A 375 -1.57 -3.77 32.02
N ALA A 376 -0.81 -3.24 31.08
CA ALA A 376 0.12 -4.01 30.26
C ALA A 376 1.22 -4.68 31.11
N ILE A 377 1.84 -3.94 32.02
CA ILE A 377 2.85 -4.50 32.94
C ILE A 377 2.25 -5.61 33.79
N LEU A 378 1.02 -5.45 34.29
CA LEU A 378 0.34 -6.49 35.06
C LEU A 378 0.04 -7.74 34.23
N SER A 379 -0.40 -7.55 32.99
CA SER A 379 -0.68 -8.65 32.07
C SER A 379 0.57 -9.51 31.85
N ASP A 380 1.66 -8.92 31.39
CA ASP A 380 2.86 -9.64 31.01
C ASP A 380 3.63 -10.22 32.21
N THR A 381 3.54 -9.57 33.37
CA THR A 381 4.11 -10.09 34.61
C THR A 381 3.16 -11.03 35.37
N VAL A 382 1.97 -11.30 34.84
CA VAL A 382 0.94 -12.14 35.46
C VAL A 382 0.73 -11.73 36.93
N MET A 383 0.32 -10.47 37.15
CA MET A 383 0.16 -9.89 38.49
C MET A 383 1.44 -10.02 39.36
N PHE A 384 2.61 -9.82 38.74
CA PHE A 384 3.93 -9.94 39.38
C PHE A 384 4.34 -11.35 39.78
N LYS A 385 3.64 -12.39 39.29
CA LYS A 385 3.89 -13.81 39.55
C LYS A 385 4.80 -14.46 38.52
N SER A 386 4.98 -13.83 37.35
CA SER A 386 5.87 -14.32 36.32
C SER A 386 7.32 -14.40 36.83
N PRO A 387 8.08 -15.49 36.55
CA PRO A 387 9.50 -15.57 36.89
C PRO A 387 10.37 -14.51 36.21
N THR A 388 9.82 -13.79 35.24
CA THR A 388 10.46 -12.65 34.56
C THR A 388 10.28 -11.34 35.28
N CYS A 389 9.30 -11.26 36.19
CA CYS A 389 8.96 -10.04 36.91
C CYS A 389 10.15 -9.56 37.76
N THR A 390 10.45 -8.28 37.65
CA THR A 390 11.49 -7.62 38.43
C THR A 390 10.91 -6.61 39.41
N LYS A 391 11.72 -6.16 40.36
CA LYS A 391 11.32 -5.05 41.25
C LYS A 391 11.00 -3.77 40.48
N ARG A 392 11.56 -3.62 39.31
CA ARG A 392 11.34 -2.46 38.43
C ARG A 392 9.95 -2.49 37.83
N ASP A 393 9.47 -3.64 37.39
CA ASP A 393 8.12 -3.83 36.88
C ASP A 393 7.10 -3.45 37.94
N VAL A 394 7.26 -3.95 39.16
CA VAL A 394 6.39 -3.59 40.30
C VAL A 394 6.38 -2.10 40.55
N ALA A 395 7.57 -1.46 40.65
CA ALA A 395 7.68 -0.03 40.93
C ALA A 395 7.04 0.84 39.83
N MET A 396 7.18 0.45 38.54
CA MET A 396 6.60 1.18 37.43
C MET A 396 5.09 0.98 37.36
N ALA A 397 4.58 -0.23 37.53
CA ALA A 397 3.15 -0.49 37.57
C ALA A 397 2.45 0.25 38.71
N GLU A 398 3.01 0.22 39.94
CA GLU A 398 2.48 0.99 41.07
C GLU A 398 2.48 2.49 40.82
N ARG A 399 3.53 3.01 40.18
CA ARG A 399 3.60 4.43 39.84
C ARG A 399 2.53 4.82 38.82
N MET A 400 2.36 4.02 37.77
CA MET A 400 1.37 4.25 36.73
C MET A 400 -0.06 4.12 37.30
N ALA A 401 -0.31 3.13 38.14
CA ALA A 401 -1.61 2.99 38.81
C ALA A 401 -1.97 4.21 39.68
N ARG A 402 -0.97 4.77 40.39
CA ARG A 402 -1.18 6.03 41.17
C ARG A 402 -1.54 7.22 40.26
N ILE A 403 -0.86 7.38 39.10
CA ILE A 403 -1.14 8.44 38.15
C ILE A 403 -2.55 8.27 37.55
N ALA A 404 -2.91 7.03 37.24
CA ALA A 404 -4.22 6.68 36.69
C ALA A 404 -5.36 6.74 37.75
N ASN A 405 -5.01 6.82 39.05
CA ASN A 405 -5.93 6.70 40.16
C ASN A 405 -6.77 5.41 40.13
N VAL A 406 -6.11 4.29 39.88
CA VAL A 406 -6.72 2.95 39.83
C VAL A 406 -5.99 1.99 40.76
N SER A 407 -6.70 0.97 41.25
CA SER A 407 -6.11 -0.11 42.02
C SER A 407 -5.51 -1.17 41.10
N LEU A 408 -4.31 -1.69 41.43
CA LEU A 408 -3.71 -2.82 40.71
C LEU A 408 -4.60 -4.08 40.77
N ASN A 409 -5.32 -4.30 41.86
CA ASN A 409 -6.28 -5.40 41.97
C ASN A 409 -7.48 -5.22 41.04
N GLU A 410 -8.00 -3.99 40.90
CA GLU A 410 -9.06 -3.70 39.92
C GLU A 410 -8.57 -4.00 38.48
N LEU A 411 -7.36 -3.55 38.14
CA LEU A 411 -6.76 -3.84 36.84
C LEU A 411 -6.56 -5.34 36.63
N GLY A 412 -6.04 -6.05 37.63
CA GLY A 412 -5.90 -7.49 37.59
C GLY A 412 -7.24 -8.20 37.35
N ASN A 413 -8.29 -7.79 38.08
CA ASN A 413 -9.64 -8.32 37.86
C ASN A 413 -10.17 -8.00 36.45
N LEU A 414 -9.88 -6.83 35.90
CA LEU A 414 -10.29 -6.46 34.53
C LEU A 414 -9.58 -7.33 33.48
N LEU A 415 -8.28 -7.55 33.65
CA LEU A 415 -7.46 -8.31 32.69
C LEU A 415 -7.80 -9.81 32.75
N PHE A 416 -7.77 -10.38 33.96
CA PHE A 416 -7.95 -11.81 34.20
C PHE A 416 -9.36 -12.16 34.68
N ALA A 417 -10.28 -11.15 34.81
CA ALA A 417 -11.70 -11.44 34.98
C ALA A 417 -12.09 -12.36 33.85
N ALA A 418 -12.44 -13.54 34.26
CA ALA A 418 -12.61 -14.64 33.38
C ALA A 418 -13.15 -14.18 32.03
N SER A 419 -12.40 -14.45 30.96
CA SER A 419 -13.09 -15.07 29.86
C SER A 419 -13.97 -16.09 30.54
N SER A 420 -15.23 -15.75 30.81
CA SER A 420 -16.13 -16.65 31.52
C SER A 420 -16.02 -17.95 30.74
N ALA A 421 -15.51 -19.00 31.39
CA ALA A 421 -15.37 -20.31 30.75
C ALA A 421 -16.70 -20.76 30.14
N GLY A 422 -17.80 -20.07 30.51
CA GLY A 422 -19.13 -20.22 29.99
C GLY A 422 -19.41 -19.58 28.62
N ASP A 423 -18.70 -18.51 28.23
CA ASP A 423 -18.99 -17.77 27.00
C ASP A 423 -18.14 -18.21 25.81
N LYS A 424 -17.01 -18.90 26.03
CA LYS A 424 -16.13 -19.41 24.97
C LYS A 424 -16.37 -20.90 24.70
N SER A 425 -16.30 -21.29 23.44
CA SER A 425 -16.28 -22.71 23.05
C SER A 425 -14.99 -23.39 23.57
N ALA A 426 -15.01 -24.71 23.68
CA ALA A 426 -13.82 -25.47 24.07
C ALA A 426 -12.66 -25.29 23.08
N GLU A 427 -12.99 -25.13 21.80
CA GLU A 427 -12.02 -24.86 20.74
C GLU A 427 -11.34 -23.49 20.94
N GLU A 428 -12.11 -22.45 21.23
CA GLU A 428 -11.56 -21.13 21.54
C GLU A 428 -10.69 -21.13 22.80
N LEU A 429 -11.11 -21.86 23.86
CA LEU A 429 -10.31 -21.97 25.08
C LEU A 429 -8.97 -22.68 24.83
N CYS A 430 -8.96 -23.74 24.01
CA CYS A 430 -7.75 -24.50 23.72
C CYS A 430 -6.76 -23.77 22.81
N PHE A 431 -7.26 -22.99 21.81
CA PHE A 431 -6.45 -22.55 20.69
C PHE A 431 -6.33 -21.02 20.51
N THR A 432 -6.92 -20.20 21.37
CA THR A 432 -6.76 -18.72 21.28
C THR A 432 -5.32 -18.28 21.53
N ASP A 433 -4.63 -18.78 22.57
CA ASP A 433 -3.18 -18.59 22.77
C ASP A 433 -2.48 -19.95 22.65
N PHE A 434 -2.41 -20.46 21.44
CA PHE A 434 -1.82 -21.73 21.08
C PHE A 434 -0.53 -21.51 20.30
N LYS A 435 0.56 -22.19 20.70
CA LYS A 435 1.86 -22.12 20.02
C LYS A 435 2.37 -23.52 19.74
N GLU A 436 2.97 -23.67 18.59
CA GLU A 436 3.59 -24.90 18.11
C GLU A 436 5.09 -24.88 18.37
N PHE A 437 5.66 -26.04 18.68
CA PHE A 437 7.07 -26.20 18.97
C PHE A 437 7.60 -27.49 18.34
N HIS A 438 8.78 -27.38 17.76
CA HIS A 438 9.57 -28.51 17.30
C HIS A 438 10.76 -28.68 18.24
N ILE A 439 10.84 -29.83 18.92
CA ILE A 439 11.92 -30.14 19.85
C ILE A 439 12.50 -31.48 19.42
N ALA A 440 13.72 -31.50 18.88
CA ALA A 440 14.31 -32.65 18.21
C ALA A 440 13.34 -33.24 17.17
N ASP A 441 12.98 -34.51 17.29
CA ASP A 441 12.04 -35.17 16.36
C ASP A 441 10.57 -35.07 16.81
N HIS A 442 10.28 -34.27 17.85
CA HIS A 442 8.93 -34.14 18.39
C HIS A 442 8.25 -32.85 17.99
N TYR A 443 6.99 -32.97 17.59
CA TYR A 443 6.11 -31.85 17.24
C TYR A 443 4.99 -31.72 18.27
N LEU A 444 4.90 -30.58 18.94
CA LEU A 444 3.93 -30.37 20.01
C LEU A 444 3.24 -29.01 19.92
N GLY A 445 1.98 -28.99 20.36
CA GLY A 445 1.20 -27.78 20.50
C GLY A 445 0.88 -27.50 21.97
N VAL A 446 1.07 -26.24 22.41
CA VAL A 446 0.77 -25.84 23.78
C VAL A 446 -0.09 -24.59 23.80
N GLY A 447 -1.35 -24.76 24.26
CA GLY A 447 -2.26 -23.66 24.56
C GLY A 447 -2.05 -23.11 25.96
N GLN A 448 -2.46 -21.87 26.22
CA GLN A 448 -2.45 -21.29 27.56
C GLN A 448 -3.70 -20.44 27.79
N VAL A 449 -4.37 -20.70 28.93
CA VAL A 449 -5.46 -19.91 29.47
C VAL A 449 -5.04 -19.45 30.86
N THR A 450 -5.03 -18.14 31.09
CA THR A 450 -4.72 -17.56 32.40
C THR A 450 -6.01 -17.05 33.05
N SER A 451 -6.27 -17.43 34.29
CA SER A 451 -7.48 -17.09 35.03
C SER A 451 -7.15 -16.78 36.49
N LEU A 452 -8.01 -15.98 37.14
CA LEU A 452 -8.01 -15.81 38.59
C LEU A 452 -8.76 -16.95 39.32
N ASP A 453 -9.59 -17.70 38.57
CA ASP A 453 -10.32 -18.87 39.05
C ASP A 453 -10.28 -19.92 37.94
N SER A 454 -9.40 -20.89 38.09
CA SER A 454 -9.22 -21.99 37.15
C SER A 454 -10.31 -23.07 37.25
N ALA A 455 -11.07 -23.09 38.33
CA ALA A 455 -12.06 -24.13 38.60
C ALA A 455 -13.14 -24.19 37.50
N ALA A 456 -13.65 -23.05 37.05
CA ALA A 456 -14.67 -22.98 36.00
C ALA A 456 -14.17 -23.52 34.64
N VAL A 457 -12.85 -23.36 34.34
CA VAL A 457 -12.23 -23.95 33.13
C VAL A 457 -12.08 -25.45 33.30
N LEU A 458 -11.65 -25.90 34.49
CA LEU A 458 -11.41 -27.31 34.79
C LEU A 458 -12.70 -28.15 34.89
N GLU A 459 -13.85 -27.53 35.20
CA GLU A 459 -15.16 -28.20 35.11
C GLU A 459 -15.48 -28.70 33.68
N ARG A 460 -14.89 -28.06 32.67
CA ARG A 460 -15.02 -28.47 31.25
C ARG A 460 -13.89 -29.36 30.75
N LYS A 461 -13.11 -29.97 31.64
CA LYS A 461 -11.92 -30.77 31.31
C LYS A 461 -12.16 -31.81 30.22
N ASP A 462 -13.22 -32.58 30.32
CA ASP A 462 -13.50 -33.68 29.37
C ASP A 462 -13.79 -33.14 27.97
N GLU A 463 -14.50 -32.01 27.87
CA GLU A 463 -14.77 -31.31 26.61
C GLU A 463 -13.48 -30.76 25.98
N LEU A 464 -12.61 -30.14 26.78
CA LEU A 464 -11.33 -29.61 26.34
C LEU A 464 -10.38 -30.73 25.83
N LEU A 465 -10.29 -31.83 26.56
CA LEU A 465 -9.50 -32.99 26.15
C LEU A 465 -10.00 -33.60 24.84
N ALA A 466 -11.33 -33.67 24.61
CA ALA A 466 -11.90 -34.19 23.36
C ALA A 466 -11.53 -33.33 22.15
N VAL A 467 -11.57 -31.99 22.31
CA VAL A 467 -11.15 -31.05 21.26
C VAL A 467 -9.66 -31.16 20.98
N MET A 468 -8.83 -31.25 22.02
CA MET A 468 -7.38 -31.43 21.90
C MET A 468 -7.04 -32.75 21.20
N ALA A 469 -7.72 -33.85 21.50
CA ALA A 469 -7.51 -35.14 20.85
C ALA A 469 -7.80 -35.07 19.34
N THR A 470 -8.91 -34.42 18.95
CA THR A 470 -9.26 -34.21 17.54
C THR A 470 -8.16 -33.42 16.81
N LYS A 471 -7.65 -32.36 17.42
CA LYS A 471 -6.58 -31.51 16.84
C LYS A 471 -5.26 -32.26 16.72
N LEU A 472 -4.91 -33.08 17.72
CA LEU A 472 -3.71 -33.92 17.70
C LEU A 472 -3.69 -34.85 16.48
N GLU A 473 -4.80 -35.54 16.21
CA GLU A 473 -4.94 -36.44 15.05
C GLU A 473 -4.86 -35.68 13.72
N GLN A 474 -5.55 -34.54 13.59
CA GLN A 474 -5.62 -33.77 12.36
C GLN A 474 -4.26 -33.18 11.95
N GLN A 475 -3.46 -32.76 12.92
CA GLN A 475 -2.20 -32.04 12.68
C GLN A 475 -0.96 -32.90 12.95
N HIS A 476 -1.17 -34.18 13.36
CA HIS A 476 -0.09 -35.14 13.66
C HIS A 476 0.90 -34.66 14.74
N TYR A 477 0.39 -34.03 15.81
CA TYR A 477 1.23 -33.71 16.97
C TYR A 477 1.57 -34.97 17.74
N ASP A 478 2.80 -35.02 18.30
CA ASP A 478 3.16 -36.05 19.28
C ASP A 478 2.50 -35.80 20.64
N MET A 479 2.26 -34.53 20.97
CA MET A 479 1.58 -34.10 22.19
C MET A 479 0.87 -32.76 21.98
N ILE A 480 -0.33 -32.64 22.55
CA ILE A 480 -1.00 -31.35 22.75
C ILE A 480 -1.21 -31.14 24.25
N ALA A 481 -0.91 -29.95 24.73
CA ALA A 481 -1.14 -29.55 26.11
C ALA A 481 -1.90 -28.22 26.19
N LEU A 482 -2.71 -28.06 27.23
CA LEU A 482 -3.35 -26.81 27.62
C LEU A 482 -2.93 -26.45 29.04
N MET A 483 -2.27 -25.33 29.19
CA MET A 483 -1.94 -24.73 30.47
C MET A 483 -3.15 -23.94 30.99
N VAL A 484 -3.82 -24.42 32.00
CA VAL A 484 -4.82 -23.65 32.76
C VAL A 484 -4.11 -23.04 33.96
N THR A 485 -3.62 -21.80 33.75
CA THR A 485 -2.80 -21.10 34.74
C THR A 485 -3.70 -20.33 35.70
N ASP A 486 -3.59 -20.66 36.99
CA ASP A 486 -4.31 -19.98 38.07
C ASP A 486 -3.37 -18.98 38.76
N VAL A 487 -3.71 -17.69 38.66
CA VAL A 487 -2.90 -16.60 39.19
C VAL A 487 -2.91 -16.59 40.73
N LEU A 488 -4.04 -16.96 41.34
CA LEU A 488 -4.18 -16.96 42.79
C LEU A 488 -3.51 -18.18 43.44
N LEU A 489 -3.60 -19.34 42.78
CA LEU A 489 -2.93 -20.58 43.24
C LEU A 489 -1.44 -20.61 42.88
N GLU A 490 -0.95 -19.64 42.11
CA GLU A 490 0.45 -19.57 41.63
C GLU A 490 0.91 -20.88 40.97
N GLY A 491 0.07 -21.41 40.06
CA GLY A 491 0.36 -22.69 39.42
C GLY A 491 -0.48 -22.96 38.20
N THR A 492 -0.16 -24.00 37.48
CA THR A 492 -0.83 -24.40 36.26
C THR A 492 -1.38 -25.82 36.38
N SER A 493 -2.66 -25.99 36.11
CA SER A 493 -3.23 -27.29 35.77
C SER A 493 -2.93 -27.58 34.30
N LEU A 494 -2.01 -28.50 34.04
CA LEU A 494 -1.64 -28.91 32.67
C LEU A 494 -2.58 -30.04 32.26
N LEU A 495 -3.46 -29.79 31.32
CA LEU A 495 -4.24 -30.78 30.58
C LEU A 495 -3.43 -31.21 29.36
N TYR A 496 -3.41 -32.50 29.00
CA TYR A 496 -2.63 -32.93 27.84
C TYR A 496 -3.21 -34.21 27.20
N ILE A 497 -2.90 -34.35 25.94
CA ILE A 497 -3.08 -35.58 25.15
C ILE A 497 -1.69 -35.97 24.66
N GLY A 498 -1.22 -37.14 25.06
CA GLY A 498 0.14 -37.62 24.76
C GLY A 498 0.56 -38.73 25.74
N ASN A 499 1.87 -38.94 25.86
CA ASN A 499 2.42 -39.98 26.69
C ASN A 499 2.61 -39.53 28.15
N ASP A 500 1.99 -40.24 29.11
CA ASP A 500 2.11 -39.98 30.54
C ASP A 500 3.56 -40.07 31.05
N ASP A 501 4.38 -40.96 30.48
CA ASP A 501 5.79 -41.08 30.86
C ASP A 501 6.61 -39.83 30.55
N THR A 502 6.24 -39.11 29.47
CA THR A 502 6.83 -37.82 29.12
C THR A 502 6.55 -36.77 30.21
N ILE A 503 5.29 -36.67 30.64
CA ILE A 503 4.90 -35.71 31.70
C ILE A 503 5.56 -36.07 33.03
N ARG A 504 5.57 -37.37 33.37
CA ARG A 504 6.23 -37.88 34.59
C ARG A 504 7.72 -37.53 34.60
N ALA A 505 8.40 -37.78 33.50
CA ALA A 505 9.85 -37.52 33.38
C ALA A 505 10.17 -36.04 33.36
N ALA A 506 9.42 -35.23 32.62
CA ALA A 506 9.68 -33.79 32.46
C ALA A 506 9.41 -33.00 33.75
N PHE A 507 8.35 -33.33 34.47
CA PHE A 507 7.88 -32.52 35.61
C PHE A 507 8.03 -33.22 36.98
N SER A 508 8.48 -34.47 37.00
CA SER A 508 8.63 -35.27 38.24
C SER A 508 7.34 -35.41 39.06
N VAL A 509 6.21 -35.60 38.36
CA VAL A 509 4.86 -35.66 38.91
C VAL A 509 4.13 -36.91 38.42
N GLU A 510 3.12 -37.38 39.15
CA GLU A 510 2.25 -38.46 38.71
C GLU A 510 0.98 -37.86 38.05
N PRO A 511 0.82 -37.99 36.74
CA PRO A 511 -0.37 -37.52 36.07
C PRO A 511 -1.59 -38.40 36.40
N LYS A 512 -2.76 -37.76 36.42
CA LYS A 512 -4.03 -38.46 36.63
C LYS A 512 -5.07 -37.97 35.65
N ASP A 513 -5.65 -38.89 34.87
CA ASP A 513 -6.70 -38.59 33.91
C ASP A 513 -6.32 -37.47 32.93
N SER A 514 -5.12 -37.54 32.32
CA SER A 514 -4.60 -36.54 31.37
C SER A 514 -4.48 -35.13 31.96
N ALA A 515 -4.26 -35.01 33.26
CA ALA A 515 -4.08 -33.75 33.96
C ALA A 515 -3.05 -33.84 35.08
N VAL A 516 -2.38 -32.72 35.33
CA VAL A 516 -1.47 -32.58 36.49
C VAL A 516 -1.42 -31.10 36.91
N PHE A 517 -1.39 -30.88 38.25
CA PHE A 517 -1.15 -29.54 38.78
C PHE A 517 0.33 -29.34 39.01
N LEU A 518 0.87 -28.24 38.43
CA LEU A 518 2.28 -27.88 38.52
C LEU A 518 2.38 -26.56 39.32
N PRO A 519 2.70 -26.65 40.63
CA PRO A 519 2.84 -25.46 41.45
C PRO A 519 4.05 -24.63 41.02
N GLY A 520 3.91 -23.29 41.02
CA GLY A 520 4.97 -22.36 40.61
C GLY A 520 5.23 -22.30 39.10
N VAL A 521 4.46 -23.03 38.27
CA VAL A 521 4.56 -22.98 36.81
C VAL A 521 3.54 -22.01 36.26
N MET A 522 4.01 -20.88 35.71
CA MET A 522 3.20 -19.77 35.23
C MET A 522 3.51 -19.40 33.77
N SER A 523 4.61 -19.91 33.21
CA SER A 523 5.10 -19.52 31.89
C SER A 523 5.37 -20.72 30.99
N ARG A 524 4.64 -20.80 29.88
CA ARG A 524 4.85 -21.78 28.81
C ARG A 524 6.29 -21.77 28.30
N LYS A 525 6.78 -20.60 27.87
CA LYS A 525 8.07 -20.42 27.21
C LYS A 525 9.28 -20.65 28.14
N LYS A 526 9.13 -20.29 29.44
CA LYS A 526 10.24 -20.29 30.37
C LYS A 526 10.28 -21.52 31.31
N GLN A 527 9.18 -22.22 31.44
CA GLN A 527 9.07 -23.32 32.39
C GLN A 527 8.61 -24.63 31.74
N ILE A 528 7.58 -24.64 30.90
CA ILE A 528 7.09 -25.86 30.25
C ILE A 528 8.05 -26.31 29.14
N ILE A 529 8.32 -25.42 28.17
CA ILE A 529 9.12 -25.78 26.99
C ILE A 529 10.56 -26.15 27.35
N PRO A 530 11.28 -25.44 28.25
CA PRO A 530 12.63 -25.87 28.64
C PRO A 530 12.69 -27.23 29.32
N MET A 531 11.67 -27.61 30.11
CA MET A 531 11.61 -28.92 30.74
C MET A 531 11.42 -30.05 29.71
N LEU A 532 10.56 -29.85 28.71
CA LEU A 532 10.40 -30.80 27.62
C LEU A 532 11.64 -30.83 26.72
N THR A 533 12.30 -29.70 26.49
CA THR A 533 13.55 -29.64 25.74
C THR A 533 14.68 -30.38 26.46
N ALA A 534 14.74 -30.28 27.77
CA ALA A 534 15.75 -31.01 28.54
C ALA A 534 15.55 -32.54 28.54
N LEU A 535 14.30 -32.98 28.26
CA LEU A 535 13.98 -34.40 28.15
C LEU A 535 14.28 -34.97 26.77
N TRP A 536 13.99 -34.21 25.70
CA TRP A 536 14.07 -34.68 24.33
C TRP A 536 15.30 -34.18 23.55
N GLY A 537 15.98 -33.13 24.04
CA GLY A 537 17.20 -32.54 23.46
C GLY A 537 18.41 -33.04 24.19
#